data_3abd9e02ca5d7c174af34671f4879bf2
#
_entry.id   3abd9e02ca5d7c174af34671f4879bf2
#
_cell.length_a   1.000
_cell.length_b   1.000
_cell.length_c   1.000
_cell.angle_alpha   90.00
_cell.angle_beta   90.00
_cell.angle_gamma   90.00
#
_symmetry.space_group_name_H-M   'P 1'
#
loop_
_entity.id
_entity.type
_entity.pdbx_description
1 polymer ?
#
loop_
_entity_poly.entity_id
_entity_poly.type
_entity_poly.pdbx_seq_one_letter_code
_entity_poly.pdbx_strand_id
1 'polypeptide(L)'
;DAKLIAQYCRSAQESELVKRQKPTDEQYRLLRMTAAYAQIKSECAAMKNRHHAAKDEEAAKAYAQIIKAMNEQLEVLKEKIKEQTEKPNCKEGVKRLETIPAIGRMTAAVLFHHLTSSKF
;
A
#
# COMPACT_ATOMS: atom_id res chain seq x y z
N ASP A 1 8.60 0.67 -27.83
CA ASP A 1 8.94 -0.30 -28.85
C ASP A 1 9.98 -1.28 -28.33
N ALA A 2 9.64 -2.57 -28.40
CA ALA A 2 10.50 -3.65 -27.92
C ALA A 2 11.85 -3.72 -28.65
N LYS A 3 11.87 -3.40 -29.94
CA LYS A 3 13.12 -3.37 -30.73
C LYS A 3 14.07 -2.28 -30.27
N LEU A 4 13.56 -1.10 -29.95
CA LEU A 4 14.37 0.01 -29.46
C LEU A 4 14.97 -0.32 -28.08
N ILE A 5 14.19 -0.93 -27.21
CA ILE A 5 14.67 -1.37 -25.88
C ILE A 5 15.77 -2.41 -26.04
N ALA A 6 15.57 -3.41 -26.91
CA ALA A 6 16.57 -4.45 -27.17
C ALA A 6 17.86 -3.88 -27.77
N GLN A 7 17.75 -2.92 -28.71
CA GLN A 7 18.90 -2.25 -29.29
C GLN A 7 19.67 -1.42 -28.26
N TYR A 8 18.96 -0.70 -27.39
CA TYR A 8 19.59 0.04 -26.30
C TYR A 8 20.37 -0.90 -25.36
N CYS A 9 19.77 -2.01 -24.97
CA CYS A 9 20.44 -2.99 -24.09
C CYS A 9 21.69 -3.59 -24.74
N ARG A 10 21.72 -3.79 -26.06
CA ARG A 10 22.90 -4.27 -26.77
C ARG A 10 24.01 -3.24 -26.89
N SER A 11 23.64 -1.97 -27.12
CA SER A 11 24.59 -0.91 -27.36
C SER A 11 25.13 -0.25 -26.10
N ALA A 12 24.37 -0.31 -25.00
CA ALA A 12 24.78 0.28 -23.73
C ALA A 12 25.93 -0.49 -23.10
N GLN A 13 26.86 0.25 -22.52
CA GLN A 13 27.93 -0.36 -21.74
C GLN A 13 27.35 -0.92 -20.44
N GLU A 14 27.95 -1.97 -19.92
CA GLU A 14 27.50 -2.62 -18.68
C GLU A 14 27.35 -1.64 -17.51
N SER A 15 28.23 -0.66 -17.42
CA SER A 15 28.16 0.41 -16.42
C SER A 15 26.94 1.32 -16.54
N GLU A 16 26.35 1.42 -17.73
CA GLU A 16 25.15 2.23 -17.99
C GLU A 16 23.87 1.48 -17.65
N LEU A 17 23.91 0.15 -17.51
CA LEU A 17 22.77 -0.69 -17.22
C LEU A 17 22.67 -0.92 -15.72
N VAL A 18 21.65 -0.35 -15.10
CA VAL A 18 21.37 -0.57 -13.69
C VAL A 18 20.32 -1.68 -13.58
N LYS A 19 20.74 -2.82 -13.04
CA LYS A 19 19.83 -3.92 -12.82
C LYS A 19 18.82 -3.57 -11.75
N ARG A 20 17.54 -3.72 -12.06
CA ARG A 20 16.47 -3.49 -11.10
C ARG A 20 16.60 -4.50 -9.96
N GLN A 21 16.74 -4.01 -8.74
CA GLN A 21 16.73 -4.87 -7.57
C GLN A 21 15.32 -5.39 -7.32
N LYS A 22 15.22 -6.69 -7.14
CA LYS A 22 13.96 -7.34 -6.82
C LYS A 22 13.58 -6.98 -5.38
N PRO A 23 12.34 -6.50 -5.11
CA PRO A 23 11.91 -6.24 -3.75
C PRO A 23 11.99 -7.51 -2.89
N THR A 24 12.30 -7.36 -1.61
CA THR A 24 12.30 -8.47 -0.66
C THR A 24 10.88 -8.96 -0.39
N ASP A 25 10.74 -10.18 0.13
CA ASP A 25 9.43 -10.73 0.51
C ASP A 25 8.72 -9.84 1.53
N GLU A 26 9.48 -9.23 2.45
CA GLU A 26 8.95 -8.29 3.44
C GLU A 26 8.37 -7.03 2.78
N GLN A 27 9.05 -6.51 1.75
CA GLN A 27 8.56 -5.36 0.98
C GLN A 27 7.30 -5.70 0.20
N TYR A 28 7.24 -6.88 -0.42
CA TYR A 28 6.03 -7.36 -1.10
C TYR A 28 4.87 -7.54 -0.13
N ARG A 29 5.15 -8.08 1.05
CA ARG A 29 4.13 -8.24 2.08
C ARG A 29 3.56 -6.89 2.51
N LEU A 30 4.44 -5.91 2.72
CA LEU A 30 4.02 -4.55 3.06
C LEU A 30 3.13 -3.95 1.96
N LEU A 31 3.51 -4.12 0.69
CA LEU A 31 2.68 -3.69 -0.43
C LEU A 31 1.28 -4.30 -0.39
N ARG A 32 1.20 -5.61 -0.25
CA ARG A 32 -0.08 -6.33 -0.24
C ARG A 32 -0.97 -5.88 0.92
N MET A 33 -0.39 -5.68 2.08
CA MET A 33 -1.12 -5.23 3.27
C MET A 33 -1.62 -3.80 3.11
N THR A 34 -0.80 -2.89 2.60
CA THR A 34 -1.21 -1.50 2.36
C THR A 34 -2.25 -1.39 1.27
N ALA A 35 -2.14 -2.20 0.21
CA ALA A 35 -3.14 -2.26 -0.86
C ALA A 35 -4.49 -2.77 -0.32
N ALA A 36 -4.48 -3.84 0.48
CA ALA A 36 -5.69 -4.37 1.11
C ALA A 36 -6.33 -3.36 2.05
N TYR A 37 -5.53 -2.65 2.84
CA TYR A 37 -6.01 -1.60 3.73
C TYR A 37 -6.72 -0.49 2.95
N ALA A 38 -6.10 0.01 1.88
CA ALA A 38 -6.67 1.05 1.05
C ALA A 38 -7.99 0.60 0.40
N GLN A 39 -8.04 -0.64 -0.10
CA GLN A 39 -9.22 -1.20 -0.73
C GLN A 39 -10.39 -1.32 0.27
N ILE A 40 -10.14 -1.89 1.44
CA ILE A 40 -11.16 -2.04 2.47
C ILE A 40 -11.64 -0.68 2.96
N LYS A 41 -10.73 0.29 3.12
CA LYS A 41 -11.08 1.65 3.52
C LYS A 41 -12.02 2.31 2.50
N SER A 42 -11.74 2.14 1.22
CA SER A 42 -12.59 2.65 0.13
C SER A 42 -13.98 1.99 0.14
N GLU A 43 -14.04 0.67 0.30
CA GLU A 43 -15.30 -0.06 0.37
C GLU A 43 -16.10 0.30 1.63
N CYS A 44 -15.42 0.53 2.74
CA CYS A 44 -16.06 0.98 3.97
C CYS A 44 -16.75 2.34 3.78
N ALA A 45 -16.10 3.27 3.08
CA ALA A 45 -16.70 4.56 2.74
C ALA A 45 -17.96 4.39 1.87
N ALA A 46 -17.91 3.49 0.87
CA ALA A 46 -19.07 3.16 0.04
C ALA A 46 -20.23 2.57 0.87
N MET A 47 -19.92 1.68 1.82
CA MET A 47 -20.91 1.11 2.72
C MET A 47 -21.55 2.17 3.63
N LYS A 48 -20.77 3.11 4.12
CA LYS A 48 -21.27 4.25 4.91
C LYS A 48 -22.28 5.09 4.10
N ASN A 49 -21.98 5.34 2.84
CA ASN A 49 -22.89 6.06 1.95
C ASN A 49 -24.20 5.30 1.74
N ARG A 50 -24.12 3.98 1.53
CA ARG A 50 -25.31 3.12 1.40
C ARG A 50 -26.12 3.08 2.69
N HIS A 51 -25.46 3.05 3.84
CA HIS A 51 -26.12 3.12 5.14
C HIS A 51 -26.92 4.43 5.30
N HIS A 52 -26.32 5.57 4.95
CA HIS A 52 -27.00 6.84 4.99
C HIS A 52 -28.17 6.93 4.02
N ALA A 53 -28.07 6.29 2.87
CA ALA A 53 -29.12 6.28 1.85
C ALA A 53 -30.22 5.24 2.13
N ALA A 54 -30.00 4.30 3.04
CA ALA A 54 -30.95 3.24 3.32
C ALA A 54 -32.23 3.76 3.97
N LYS A 55 -33.36 3.45 3.36
CA LYS A 55 -34.68 3.87 3.87
C LYS A 55 -35.35 2.76 4.67
N ASP A 56 -34.89 1.52 4.52
CA ASP A 56 -35.37 0.37 5.25
C ASP A 56 -34.52 0.11 6.49
N GLU A 57 -35.17 -0.11 7.63
CA GLU A 57 -34.48 -0.34 8.90
C GLU A 57 -33.62 -1.60 8.91
N GLU A 58 -34.11 -2.70 8.32
CA GLU A 58 -33.35 -3.94 8.26
C GLU A 58 -32.12 -3.83 7.37
N ALA A 59 -32.26 -3.13 6.24
CA ALA A 59 -31.12 -2.81 5.36
C ALA A 59 -30.10 -1.94 6.08
N ALA A 60 -30.54 -0.93 6.82
CA ALA A 60 -29.64 -0.05 7.59
C ALA A 60 -28.88 -0.85 8.66
N LYS A 61 -29.53 -1.77 9.36
CA LYS A 61 -28.87 -2.65 10.33
C LYS A 61 -27.82 -3.55 9.69
N ALA A 62 -28.14 -4.12 8.53
CA ALA A 62 -27.18 -4.95 7.79
C ALA A 62 -25.95 -4.16 7.40
N TYR A 63 -26.10 -2.96 6.85
CA TYR A 63 -24.97 -2.09 6.51
C TYR A 63 -24.16 -1.70 7.74
N ALA A 64 -24.80 -1.39 8.86
CA ALA A 64 -24.13 -1.05 10.11
C ALA A 64 -23.23 -2.19 10.61
N GLN A 65 -23.70 -3.43 10.53
CA GLN A 65 -22.90 -4.58 10.93
C GLN A 65 -21.69 -4.82 10.01
N ILE A 66 -21.88 -4.65 8.70
CA ILE A 66 -20.78 -4.74 7.73
C ILE A 66 -19.72 -3.66 7.98
N ILE A 67 -20.15 -2.43 8.23
CA ILE A 67 -19.26 -1.31 8.54
C ILE A 67 -18.45 -1.60 9.81
N LYS A 68 -19.10 -2.12 10.83
CA LYS A 68 -18.43 -2.49 12.08
C LYS A 68 -17.34 -3.54 11.84
N ALA A 69 -17.65 -4.59 11.10
CA ALA A 69 -16.69 -5.63 10.76
C ALA A 69 -15.51 -5.09 9.94
N MET A 70 -15.78 -4.21 8.96
CA MET A 70 -14.74 -3.56 8.17
C MET A 70 -13.82 -2.70 9.03
N ASN A 71 -14.36 -1.91 9.95
CA ASN A 71 -13.57 -1.09 10.86
C ASN A 71 -12.67 -1.93 11.76
N GLU A 72 -13.17 -3.04 12.27
CA GLU A 72 -12.38 -3.97 13.07
C GLU A 72 -11.22 -4.54 12.26
N GLN A 73 -11.46 -4.95 11.02
CA GLN A 73 -10.41 -5.46 10.14
C GLN A 73 -9.40 -4.39 9.74
N LEU A 74 -9.84 -3.15 9.56
CA LEU A 74 -8.93 -2.03 9.30
C LEU A 74 -7.98 -1.80 10.46
N GLU A 75 -8.45 -1.88 11.70
CA GLU A 75 -7.58 -1.75 12.86
C GLU A 75 -6.57 -2.90 12.96
N VAL A 76 -7.01 -4.13 12.69
CA VAL A 76 -6.10 -5.29 12.66
C VAL A 76 -5.02 -5.12 11.59
N LEU A 77 -5.40 -4.72 10.38
CA LEU A 77 -4.43 -4.48 9.29
C LEU A 77 -3.47 -3.34 9.63
N LYS A 78 -3.97 -2.28 10.23
CA LYS A 78 -3.15 -1.14 10.66
C LYS A 78 -2.04 -1.57 11.62
N GLU A 79 -2.37 -2.38 12.62
CA GLU A 79 -1.39 -2.93 13.55
C GLU A 79 -0.38 -3.86 12.86
N LYS A 80 -0.85 -4.71 11.95
CA LYS A 80 0.02 -5.59 11.17
C LYS A 80 0.96 -4.80 10.25
N ILE A 81 0.49 -3.72 9.65
CA ILE A 81 1.32 -2.83 8.84
C ILE A 81 2.39 -2.15 9.70
N LYS A 82 2.03 -1.70 10.90
CA LYS A 82 3.02 -1.15 11.85
C LYS A 82 4.11 -2.16 12.17
N GLU A 83 3.72 -3.39 12.51
CA GLU A 83 4.68 -4.48 12.78
C GLU A 83 5.60 -4.71 11.58
N GLN A 84 5.05 -4.71 10.37
CA GLN A 84 5.83 -4.92 9.15
C GLN A 84 6.81 -3.77 8.89
N THR A 85 6.43 -2.53 9.20
CA THR A 85 7.33 -1.37 9.04
C THR A 85 8.50 -1.38 10.01
N GLU A 86 8.41 -2.13 11.11
CA GLU A 86 9.51 -2.29 12.07
C GLU A 86 10.51 -3.37 11.64
N LYS A 87 10.24 -4.13 10.58
CA LYS A 87 11.17 -5.13 10.04
C LYS A 87 12.43 -4.46 9.46
N PRO A 88 13.61 -5.11 9.59
CA PRO A 88 14.89 -4.48 9.19
C PRO A 88 14.92 -3.91 7.78
N ASN A 89 14.27 -4.58 6.82
CA ASN A 89 14.28 -4.15 5.41
C ASN A 89 13.40 -2.94 5.13
N CYS A 90 12.53 -2.55 6.06
CA CYS A 90 11.56 -1.46 5.87
C CYS A 90 11.80 -0.30 6.83
N LYS A 91 12.33 -0.57 8.01
CA LYS A 91 12.40 0.37 9.13
C LYS A 91 13.08 1.70 8.81
N GLU A 92 14.27 1.66 8.23
CA GLU A 92 15.03 2.88 7.91
C GLU A 92 14.35 3.74 6.87
N GLY A 93 13.90 3.12 5.77
CA GLY A 93 13.24 3.82 4.68
C GLY A 93 11.95 4.49 5.13
N VAL A 94 11.13 3.78 5.91
CA VAL A 94 9.89 4.32 6.46
C VAL A 94 10.16 5.46 7.43
N LYS A 95 11.15 5.33 8.31
CA LYS A 95 11.55 6.41 9.23
C LYS A 95 12.00 7.67 8.50
N ARG A 96 12.79 7.52 7.44
CA ARG A 96 13.21 8.66 6.61
C ARG A 96 12.03 9.40 6.01
N LEU A 97 11.03 8.68 5.52
CA LEU A 97 9.83 9.29 4.96
C LEU A 97 8.98 9.96 6.03
N GLU A 98 8.92 9.42 7.24
CA GLU A 98 8.19 10.02 8.35
C GLU A 98 8.78 11.36 8.80
N THR A 99 10.06 11.64 8.49
CA THR A 99 10.66 12.95 8.79
C THR A 99 10.10 14.09 7.95
N ILE A 100 9.45 13.76 6.83
CA ILE A 100 8.81 14.76 5.98
C ILE A 100 7.52 15.24 6.64
N PRO A 101 7.31 16.58 6.80
CA PRO A 101 6.08 17.10 7.40
C PRO A 101 4.81 16.56 6.70
N ALA A 102 3.79 16.26 7.48
CA ALA A 102 2.50 15.74 7.05
C ALA A 102 2.51 14.29 6.54
N ILE A 103 3.64 13.59 6.56
CA ILE A 103 3.68 12.17 6.20
C ILE A 103 3.67 11.33 7.47
N GLY A 104 2.55 10.62 7.70
CA GLY A 104 2.42 9.64 8.78
C GLY A 104 2.94 8.27 8.37
N ARG A 105 2.92 7.33 9.31
CA ARG A 105 3.47 5.98 9.10
C ARG A 105 2.80 5.22 7.95
N MET A 106 1.48 5.30 7.81
CA MET A 106 0.77 4.62 6.74
C MET A 106 1.14 5.17 5.36
N THR A 107 1.20 6.49 5.23
CA THR A 107 1.63 7.15 4.00
C THR A 107 3.09 6.84 3.69
N ALA A 108 3.95 6.85 4.71
CA ALA A 108 5.35 6.49 4.55
C ALA A 108 5.52 5.05 4.08
N ALA A 109 4.73 4.10 4.60
CA ALA A 109 4.77 2.70 4.18
C ALA A 109 4.39 2.53 2.70
N VAL A 110 3.35 3.21 2.25
CA VAL A 110 2.93 3.18 0.84
C VAL A 110 4.00 3.81 -0.06
N LEU A 111 4.51 4.98 0.30
CA LEU A 111 5.56 5.67 -0.46
C LEU A 111 6.85 4.85 -0.50
N PHE A 112 7.24 4.24 0.59
CA PHE A 112 8.43 3.40 0.67
C PHE A 112 8.38 2.29 -0.38
N HIS A 113 7.25 1.60 -0.49
CA HIS A 113 7.09 0.56 -1.49
C HIS A 113 7.23 1.13 -2.91
N HIS A 114 6.52 2.20 -3.23
CA HIS A 114 6.57 2.81 -4.56
C HIS A 114 7.97 3.28 -4.93
N LEU A 115 8.69 3.88 -3.99
CA LEU A 115 10.04 4.37 -4.22
C LEU A 115 11.07 3.25 -4.37
N THR A 116 10.86 2.11 -3.70
CA THR A 116 11.79 0.97 -3.79
C THR A 116 11.49 0.06 -4.98
N SER A 117 10.24 -0.03 -5.42
CA SER A 117 9.85 -0.87 -6.54
C SER A 117 9.90 -0.15 -7.88
N SER A 118 9.79 1.17 -7.89
CA SER A 118 9.91 1.99 -9.11
C SER A 118 11.32 2.50 -9.24
N LYS A 119 12.00 2.11 -10.29
CA LYS A 119 13.26 2.72 -10.67
C LYS A 119 13.04 3.71 -11.79
N PHE A 120 13.46 4.89 -11.52
CA PHE A 120 13.47 5.96 -12.49
C PHE A 120 14.78 5.99 -13.23
#